data_234be0428dd64e6bfa9784e2492d829b
#
_entry.id   234be0428dd64e6bfa9784e2492d829b
#
_cell.length_a   1.000
_cell.length_b   1.000
_cell.length_c   1.000
_cell.angle_alpha   90.00
_cell.angle_beta   90.00
_cell.angle_gamma   90.00
#
_symmetry.space_group_name_H-M   'P 1'
#
loop_
_entity.id
_entity.type
_entity.pdbx_description
1 polymer ?
#
loop_
_entity_poly.entity_id
_entity_poly.type
_entity_poly.pdbx_seq_one_letter_code
_entity_poly.pdbx_strand_id
1 'polypeptide(L)'
;MMRLVFSDLRDHAATWIGAFLVAVGCGYIGGWAASMLATAETYRNLDSMVWTMVAFSSFAAAVVLASAANLTVSAQRRSYALWQIANVGPRSVGAVVLAQLAVVATLGAACGTLVETITYAPLFPWVFSSPFYQPIDQVVLEVGVSKMPAVWLAVAAVSLVGGLRAARSAGKTPPLEALRDSQPERKGMTWLRAILFAGLATGTCALFVFMVEAQSYAALSNALFMPLLAVATLA
;
A
#
# COMPACT_ATOMS: atom_id res chain seq x y z
N MET A 1 23.59 14.61 3.82
CA MET A 1 22.19 14.22 3.88
C MET A 1 21.96 12.70 3.92
N MET A 2 22.56 11.89 3.06
CA MET A 2 22.38 10.42 3.12
C MET A 2 22.72 9.78 4.47
N ARG A 3 23.81 10.21 5.12
CA ARG A 3 24.17 9.72 6.46
C ARG A 3 23.08 9.98 7.51
N LEU A 4 22.42 11.13 7.46
CA LEU A 4 21.32 11.48 8.36
C LEU A 4 20.09 10.58 8.12
N VAL A 5 19.77 10.27 6.85
CA VAL A 5 18.67 9.37 6.49
C VAL A 5 18.88 7.98 7.10
N PHE A 6 20.06 7.40 6.92
CA PHE A 6 20.36 6.05 7.42
C PHE A 6 20.51 6.00 8.94
N SER A 7 21.12 7.01 9.57
CA SER A 7 21.23 7.09 11.02
C SER A 7 19.87 7.16 11.68
N ASP A 8 19.00 8.05 11.21
CA ASP A 8 17.65 8.23 11.76
C ASP A 8 16.77 7.00 11.52
N LEU A 9 16.89 6.36 10.34
CA LEU A 9 16.17 5.12 10.04
C LEU A 9 16.56 3.99 11.01
N ARG A 10 17.83 3.93 11.39
CA ARG A 10 18.34 2.94 12.33
C ARG A 10 17.85 3.22 13.75
N ASP A 11 17.92 4.48 14.17
CA ASP A 11 17.56 4.88 15.53
C ASP A 11 16.04 4.78 15.78
N HIS A 12 15.23 4.94 14.73
CA HIS A 12 13.78 4.85 14.78
C HIS A 12 13.21 3.66 13.99
N ALA A 13 13.98 2.58 13.84
CA ALA A 13 13.59 1.41 13.04
C ALA A 13 12.19 0.86 13.40
N ALA A 14 11.85 0.85 14.69
CA ALA A 14 10.55 0.35 15.16
C ALA A 14 9.35 1.10 14.55
N THR A 15 9.47 2.41 14.33
CA THR A 15 8.40 3.21 13.70
C THR A 15 8.29 2.97 12.20
N TRP A 16 9.38 2.59 11.55
CA TRP A 16 9.41 2.33 10.12
C TRP A 16 9.01 0.90 9.72
N ILE A 17 9.05 -0.05 10.68
CA ILE A 17 8.67 -1.46 10.44
C ILE A 17 7.26 -1.56 9.86
N GLY A 18 6.29 -0.80 10.39
CA GLY A 18 4.92 -0.81 9.89
C GLY A 18 4.82 -0.38 8.42
N ALA A 19 5.46 0.73 8.06
CA ALA A 19 5.50 1.21 6.68
C ALA A 19 6.25 0.23 5.76
N PHE A 20 7.33 -0.38 6.23
CA PHE A 20 8.08 -1.39 5.50
C PHE A 20 7.23 -2.64 5.22
N LEU A 21 6.53 -3.18 6.23
CA LEU A 21 5.66 -4.35 6.06
C LEU A 21 4.50 -4.07 5.08
N VAL A 22 3.92 -2.87 5.14
CA VAL A 22 2.91 -2.45 4.16
C VAL A 22 3.52 -2.39 2.75
N ALA A 23 4.71 -1.85 2.59
CA ALA A 23 5.40 -1.80 1.31
C ALA A 23 5.76 -3.20 0.78
N VAL A 24 6.14 -4.14 1.66
CA VAL A 24 6.35 -5.56 1.33
C VAL A 24 5.05 -6.18 0.80
N GLY A 25 3.94 -6.00 1.50
CA GLY A 25 2.64 -6.49 1.08
C GLY A 25 2.21 -5.93 -0.29
N CYS A 26 2.39 -4.61 -0.50
CA CYS A 26 2.09 -3.97 -1.78
C CYS A 26 3.02 -4.46 -2.90
N GLY A 27 4.30 -4.66 -2.60
CA GLY A 27 5.28 -5.24 -3.52
C GLY A 27 4.93 -6.68 -3.90
N TYR A 28 4.50 -7.49 -2.94
CA TYR A 28 4.04 -8.85 -3.17
C TYR A 28 2.82 -8.91 -4.10
N ILE A 29 1.79 -8.11 -3.82
CA ILE A 29 0.57 -8.05 -4.66
C ILE A 29 0.91 -7.47 -6.04
N GLY A 30 1.77 -6.46 -6.11
CA GLY A 30 2.25 -5.90 -7.37
C GLY A 30 3.08 -6.89 -8.18
N GLY A 31 3.88 -7.72 -7.53
CA GLY A 31 4.60 -8.85 -8.14
C GLY A 31 3.64 -9.86 -8.76
N TRP A 32 2.62 -10.28 -8.02
CA TRP A 32 1.55 -11.13 -8.54
C TRP A 32 0.90 -10.56 -9.80
N ALA A 33 0.57 -9.27 -9.77
CA ALA A 33 0.01 -8.59 -10.93
C ALA A 33 0.99 -8.57 -12.12
N ALA A 34 2.29 -8.36 -11.88
CA ALA A 34 3.32 -8.38 -12.90
C ALA A 34 3.51 -9.78 -13.52
N SER A 35 3.51 -10.84 -12.70
CA SER A 35 3.65 -12.23 -13.16
C SER A 35 2.39 -12.71 -13.89
N MET A 36 1.21 -12.32 -13.44
CA MET A 36 -0.03 -12.58 -14.17
C MET A 36 -0.08 -11.86 -15.51
N LEU A 37 0.41 -10.62 -15.60
CA LEU A 37 0.54 -9.90 -16.87
C LEU A 37 1.52 -10.59 -17.82
N ALA A 38 2.62 -11.16 -17.32
CA ALA A 38 3.56 -11.91 -18.13
C ALA A 38 2.91 -13.20 -18.64
N THR A 39 2.20 -13.93 -17.78
CA THR A 39 1.46 -15.15 -18.15
C THR A 39 0.34 -14.84 -19.17
N ALA A 40 -0.35 -13.72 -19.04
CA ALA A 40 -1.43 -13.31 -19.94
C ALA A 40 -0.93 -12.94 -21.36
N GLU A 41 0.34 -12.55 -21.52
CA GLU A 41 0.93 -12.34 -22.86
C GLU A 41 0.87 -13.62 -23.70
N THR A 42 1.01 -14.78 -23.07
CA THR A 42 0.89 -16.10 -23.72
C THR A 42 -0.57 -16.55 -23.81
N TYR A 43 -1.42 -16.18 -22.84
CA TYR A 43 -2.81 -16.64 -22.73
C TYR A 43 -3.78 -15.44 -22.70
N ARG A 44 -4.21 -14.99 -23.86
CA ARG A 44 -5.11 -13.82 -24.03
C ARG A 44 -6.44 -13.89 -23.26
N ASN A 45 -6.91 -15.09 -22.96
CA ASN A 45 -8.14 -15.26 -22.18
C ASN A 45 -8.03 -14.76 -20.73
N LEU A 46 -6.80 -14.62 -20.22
CA LEU A 46 -6.53 -14.10 -18.88
C LEU A 46 -6.42 -12.56 -18.84
N ASP A 47 -6.32 -11.89 -19.98
CA ASP A 47 -5.99 -10.48 -20.06
C ASP A 47 -7.03 -9.59 -19.34
N SER A 48 -8.31 -9.81 -19.57
CA SER A 48 -9.38 -9.04 -18.92
C SER A 48 -9.39 -9.21 -17.39
N MET A 49 -9.13 -10.42 -16.91
CA MET A 49 -9.08 -10.74 -15.49
C MET A 49 -7.86 -10.07 -14.83
N VAL A 50 -6.71 -10.12 -15.49
CA VAL A 50 -5.48 -9.51 -15.00
C VAL A 50 -5.60 -8.01 -14.88
N TRP A 51 -6.14 -7.32 -15.89
CA TRP A 51 -6.33 -5.87 -15.84
C TRP A 51 -7.27 -5.44 -14.71
N THR A 52 -8.34 -6.19 -14.48
CA THR A 52 -9.23 -5.96 -13.35
C THR A 52 -8.47 -6.09 -12.03
N MET A 53 -7.67 -7.16 -11.85
CA MET A 53 -6.88 -7.40 -10.66
C MET A 53 -5.82 -6.30 -10.44
N VAL A 54 -5.14 -5.87 -11.51
CA VAL A 54 -4.17 -4.77 -11.47
C VAL A 54 -4.82 -3.46 -11.02
N ALA A 55 -5.97 -3.11 -11.57
CA ALA A 55 -6.68 -1.89 -11.22
C ALA A 55 -7.05 -1.87 -9.73
N PHE A 56 -7.62 -2.96 -9.22
CA PHE A 56 -8.02 -3.08 -7.82
C PHE A 56 -6.84 -3.07 -6.87
N SER A 57 -5.82 -3.88 -7.15
CA SER A 57 -4.63 -3.96 -6.30
C SER A 57 -3.89 -2.62 -6.25
N SER A 58 -3.81 -1.91 -7.37
CA SER A 58 -3.18 -0.58 -7.44
C SER A 58 -3.92 0.45 -6.59
N PHE A 59 -5.26 0.46 -6.66
CA PHE A 59 -6.08 1.36 -5.84
C PHE A 59 -5.95 1.04 -4.35
N ALA A 60 -6.05 -0.25 -3.96
CA ALA A 60 -5.88 -0.69 -2.58
C ALA A 60 -4.50 -0.30 -2.03
N ALA A 61 -3.45 -0.61 -2.80
CA ALA A 61 -2.08 -0.28 -2.43
C ALA A 61 -1.90 1.24 -2.24
N ALA A 62 -2.49 2.06 -3.13
CA ALA A 62 -2.40 3.52 -3.02
C ALA A 62 -2.98 4.04 -1.70
N VAL A 63 -4.17 3.56 -1.31
CA VAL A 63 -4.82 3.98 -0.07
C VAL A 63 -4.03 3.54 1.16
N VAL A 64 -3.62 2.27 1.21
CA VAL A 64 -2.91 1.70 2.37
C VAL A 64 -1.52 2.33 2.53
N LEU A 65 -0.77 2.50 1.42
CA LEU A 65 0.55 3.13 1.44
C LEU A 65 0.48 4.60 1.86
N ALA A 66 -0.50 5.36 1.35
CA ALA A 66 -0.68 6.76 1.74
C ALA A 66 -1.01 6.88 3.23
N SER A 67 -1.86 6.01 3.75
CA SER A 67 -2.21 5.97 5.17
C SER A 67 -1.01 5.59 6.05
N ALA A 68 -0.26 4.55 5.67
CA ALA A 68 0.94 4.12 6.38
C ALA A 68 2.01 5.22 6.39
N ALA A 69 2.25 5.88 5.26
CA ALA A 69 3.19 7.00 5.17
C ALA A 69 2.79 8.16 6.08
N ASN A 70 1.50 8.53 6.09
CA ASN A 70 0.97 9.58 6.97
C ASN A 70 1.16 9.24 8.45
N LEU A 71 0.82 8.01 8.86
CA LEU A 71 0.97 7.55 10.24
C LEU A 71 2.43 7.56 10.68
N THR A 72 3.33 7.03 9.86
CA THR A 72 4.76 6.95 10.18
C THR A 72 5.37 8.34 10.36
N VAL A 73 5.08 9.26 9.45
CA VAL A 73 5.59 10.64 9.56
C VAL A 73 4.97 11.37 10.76
N SER A 74 3.68 11.16 11.04
CA SER A 74 3.03 11.79 12.19
C SER A 74 3.56 11.27 13.53
N ALA A 75 3.94 10.01 13.61
CA ALA A 75 4.56 9.44 14.80
C ALA A 75 5.94 10.06 15.14
N GLN A 76 6.66 10.55 14.13
CA GLN A 76 8.00 11.12 14.27
C GLN A 76 8.02 12.66 14.35
N ARG A 77 6.88 13.35 14.41
CA ARG A 77 6.80 14.82 14.43
C ARG A 77 7.67 15.46 15.49
N ARG A 78 7.78 14.83 16.68
CA ARG A 78 8.60 15.35 17.79
C ARG A 78 10.09 15.31 17.42
N SER A 79 10.57 14.25 16.78
CA SER A 79 11.96 14.15 16.31
C SER A 79 12.28 15.23 15.28
N TYR A 80 11.38 15.45 14.33
CA TYR A 80 11.55 16.49 13.30
C TYR A 80 11.53 17.91 13.87
N ALA A 81 10.76 18.16 14.93
CA ALA A 81 10.77 19.45 15.64
C ALA A 81 12.12 19.70 16.33
N LEU A 82 12.74 18.69 16.94
CA LEU A 82 14.07 18.79 17.54
C LEU A 82 15.14 19.13 16.49
N TRP A 83 15.04 18.58 15.27
CA TRP A 83 15.94 18.94 14.19
C TRP A 83 15.82 20.38 13.75
N GLN A 84 14.60 20.93 13.77
CA GLN A 84 14.37 22.37 13.46
C GLN A 84 14.99 23.27 14.54
N ILE A 85 14.94 22.87 15.81
CA ILE A 85 15.63 23.59 16.91
C ILE A 85 17.14 23.57 16.69
N ALA A 86 17.69 22.46 16.17
CA ALA A 86 19.11 22.33 15.79
C ALA A 86 19.46 23.07 14.47
N ASN A 87 18.60 24.00 14.04
CA ASN A 87 18.77 24.84 12.85
C ASN A 87 18.74 24.10 11.51
N VAL A 88 18.08 22.92 11.44
CA VAL A 88 17.83 22.23 10.17
C VAL A 88 16.60 22.89 9.51
N GLY A 89 16.80 23.46 8.34
CA GLY A 89 15.72 24.17 7.64
C GLY A 89 14.50 23.27 7.32
N PRO A 90 13.28 23.81 7.32
CA PRO A 90 12.05 23.02 7.15
C PRO A 90 11.97 22.28 5.81
N ARG A 91 12.58 22.82 4.75
CA ARG A 91 12.67 22.15 3.44
C ARG A 91 13.58 20.91 3.51
N SER A 92 14.67 21.00 4.26
CA SER A 92 15.62 19.89 4.45
C SER A 92 14.97 18.75 5.23
N VAL A 93 14.19 19.05 6.27
CA VAL A 93 13.42 18.06 7.02
C VAL A 93 12.45 17.33 6.09
N GLY A 94 11.65 18.04 5.32
CA GLY A 94 10.72 17.43 4.37
C GLY A 94 11.42 16.56 3.32
N ALA A 95 12.57 17.00 2.81
CA ALA A 95 13.36 16.22 1.84
C ALA A 95 13.92 14.92 2.46
N VAL A 96 14.39 14.95 3.70
CA VAL A 96 14.86 13.76 4.42
C VAL A 96 13.72 12.77 4.62
N VAL A 97 12.55 13.25 5.06
CA VAL A 97 11.36 12.40 5.26
C VAL A 97 10.95 11.72 3.95
N LEU A 98 10.91 12.44 2.84
CA LEU A 98 10.57 11.87 1.54
C LEU A 98 11.64 10.86 1.07
N ALA A 99 12.92 11.14 1.32
CA ALA A 99 13.99 10.19 1.01
C ALA A 99 13.87 8.90 1.83
N GLN A 100 13.54 8.99 3.11
CA GLN A 100 13.30 7.83 3.98
C GLN A 100 12.11 7.01 3.48
N LEU A 101 11.00 7.66 3.14
CA LEU A 101 9.83 6.99 2.56
C LEU A 101 10.17 6.28 1.25
N ALA A 102 10.94 6.93 0.36
CA ALA A 102 11.35 6.32 -0.90
C ALA A 102 12.21 5.07 -0.67
N VAL A 103 13.20 5.15 0.23
CA VAL A 103 14.07 4.02 0.54
C VAL A 103 13.28 2.86 1.14
N VAL A 104 12.45 3.12 2.15
CA VAL A 104 11.65 2.08 2.82
C VAL A 104 10.65 1.45 1.84
N ALA A 105 9.97 2.26 1.03
CA ALA A 105 9.01 1.78 0.04
C ALA A 105 9.68 0.92 -1.04
N THR A 106 10.82 1.35 -1.57
CA THR A 106 11.54 0.60 -2.60
C THR A 106 12.10 -0.71 -2.07
N LEU A 107 12.74 -0.68 -0.89
CA LEU A 107 13.26 -1.89 -0.26
C LEU A 107 12.13 -2.87 0.12
N GLY A 108 11.03 -2.35 0.67
CA GLY A 108 9.86 -3.17 0.97
C GLY A 108 9.27 -3.81 -0.28
N ALA A 109 9.08 -3.03 -1.35
CA ALA A 109 8.57 -3.56 -2.61
C ALA A 109 9.51 -4.61 -3.23
N ALA A 110 10.83 -4.39 -3.17
CA ALA A 110 11.81 -5.37 -3.64
C ALA A 110 11.75 -6.67 -2.83
N CYS A 111 11.66 -6.60 -1.50
CA CYS A 111 11.49 -7.78 -0.66
C CYS A 111 10.16 -8.50 -0.98
N GLY A 112 9.07 -7.75 -1.17
CA GLY A 112 7.77 -8.32 -1.52
C GLY A 112 7.78 -9.06 -2.85
N THR A 113 8.36 -8.47 -3.89
CA THR A 113 8.49 -9.12 -5.20
C THR A 113 9.43 -10.34 -5.16
N LEU A 114 10.48 -10.33 -4.34
CA LEU A 114 11.34 -11.50 -4.13
C LEU A 114 10.57 -12.66 -3.49
N VAL A 115 9.75 -12.39 -2.48
CA VAL A 115 8.89 -13.42 -1.89
C VAL A 115 7.88 -13.94 -2.91
N GLU A 116 7.33 -13.06 -3.73
CA GLU A 116 6.38 -13.44 -4.79
C GLU A 116 7.03 -14.37 -5.81
N THR A 117 8.25 -14.11 -6.29
CA THR A 117 8.93 -14.99 -7.26
C THR A 117 9.03 -16.43 -6.79
N ILE A 118 9.20 -16.64 -5.48
CA ILE A 118 9.32 -17.98 -4.90
C ILE A 118 7.94 -18.62 -4.72
N THR A 119 6.93 -17.81 -4.40
CA THR A 119 5.60 -18.32 -4.01
C THR A 119 4.61 -18.37 -5.17
N TYR A 120 4.86 -17.66 -6.27
CA TYR A 120 3.94 -17.58 -7.41
C TYR A 120 3.60 -18.95 -8.01
N ALA A 121 4.62 -19.70 -8.40
CA ALA A 121 4.42 -21.01 -9.05
C ALA A 121 3.67 -22.04 -8.17
N PRO A 122 3.98 -22.21 -6.87
CA PRO A 122 3.26 -23.15 -6.02
C PRO A 122 1.87 -22.66 -5.60
N LEU A 123 1.66 -21.35 -5.46
CA LEU A 123 0.37 -20.81 -5.03
C LEU A 123 -0.64 -20.65 -6.17
N PHE A 124 -0.17 -20.44 -7.40
CA PHE A 124 -1.06 -20.23 -8.54
C PHE A 124 -2.06 -21.37 -8.74
N PRO A 125 -1.67 -22.65 -8.80
CA PRO A 125 -2.62 -23.77 -8.94
C PRO A 125 -3.61 -23.83 -7.80
N TRP A 126 -3.15 -23.55 -6.57
CA TRP A 126 -4.00 -23.60 -5.39
C TRP A 126 -5.07 -22.48 -5.40
N VAL A 127 -4.70 -21.26 -5.78
CA VAL A 127 -5.64 -20.14 -5.88
C VAL A 127 -6.68 -20.41 -6.98
N PHE A 128 -6.27 -20.92 -8.14
CA PHE A 128 -7.16 -21.17 -9.27
C PHE A 128 -7.85 -22.55 -9.26
N SER A 129 -7.50 -23.45 -8.33
CA SER A 129 -8.23 -24.70 -8.06
C SER A 129 -9.42 -24.52 -7.10
N SER A 130 -9.63 -23.33 -6.58
CA SER A 130 -10.77 -23.02 -5.71
C SER A 130 -12.10 -23.28 -6.43
N PRO A 131 -13.17 -23.71 -5.72
CA PRO A 131 -14.48 -23.96 -6.32
C PRO A 131 -15.09 -22.75 -7.05
N PHE A 132 -14.51 -21.57 -6.87
CA PHE A 132 -14.95 -20.33 -7.55
C PHE A 132 -14.28 -20.10 -8.90
N TYR A 133 -13.22 -20.87 -9.26
CA TYR A 133 -12.51 -20.73 -10.52
C TYR A 133 -12.51 -22.04 -11.28
N GLN A 134 -12.71 -21.97 -12.61
CA GLN A 134 -12.46 -23.12 -13.46
C GLN A 134 -10.95 -23.42 -13.46
N PRO A 135 -10.55 -24.69 -13.31
CA PRO A 135 -9.14 -25.04 -13.38
C PRO A 135 -8.58 -24.63 -14.75
N ILE A 136 -7.50 -23.84 -14.71
CA ILE A 136 -6.80 -23.44 -15.91
C ILE A 136 -5.78 -24.53 -16.19
N ASP A 137 -6.16 -25.50 -17.02
CA ASP A 137 -5.29 -26.60 -17.41
C ASP A 137 -4.17 -26.10 -18.32
N GLN A 138 -2.94 -26.58 -18.08
CA GLN A 138 -1.76 -26.42 -18.94
C GLN A 138 -1.25 -24.99 -19.14
N VAL A 139 -1.41 -24.09 -18.16
CA VAL A 139 -0.81 -22.76 -18.22
C VAL A 139 0.69 -22.84 -17.89
N VAL A 140 1.53 -22.41 -18.81
CA VAL A 140 2.95 -22.17 -18.52
C VAL A 140 3.03 -20.85 -17.76
N LEU A 141 3.43 -20.94 -16.48
CA LEU A 141 3.53 -19.79 -15.61
C LEU A 141 4.83 -19.03 -15.90
N GLU A 142 4.70 -17.74 -16.21
CA GLU A 142 5.84 -16.87 -16.40
C GLU A 142 5.94 -15.85 -15.24
N VAL A 143 7.09 -15.85 -14.58
CA VAL A 143 7.37 -14.86 -13.56
C VAL A 143 7.74 -13.53 -14.23
N GLY A 144 7.01 -12.47 -13.92
CA GLY A 144 7.16 -11.16 -14.54
C GLY A 144 8.38 -10.36 -14.06
N VAL A 145 9.57 -10.97 -14.00
CA VAL A 145 10.80 -10.34 -13.49
C VAL A 145 11.11 -9.03 -14.20
N SER A 146 10.89 -8.97 -15.52
CA SER A 146 11.12 -7.75 -16.32
C SER A 146 10.21 -6.57 -15.91
N LYS A 147 9.04 -6.85 -15.32
CA LYS A 147 8.05 -5.85 -14.90
C LYS A 147 8.23 -5.43 -13.42
N MET A 148 9.02 -6.15 -12.63
CA MET A 148 9.22 -5.85 -11.20
C MET A 148 9.79 -4.45 -10.92
N PRO A 149 10.74 -3.91 -11.68
CA PRO A 149 11.21 -2.54 -11.46
C PRO A 149 10.09 -1.51 -11.58
N ALA A 150 9.10 -1.73 -12.45
CA ALA A 150 7.93 -0.87 -12.56
C ALA A 150 7.07 -0.92 -11.30
N VAL A 151 6.92 -2.09 -10.68
CA VAL A 151 6.23 -2.25 -9.38
C VAL A 151 6.96 -1.46 -8.29
N TRP A 152 8.29 -1.55 -8.19
CA TRP A 152 9.07 -0.80 -7.20
C TRP A 152 8.91 0.71 -7.37
N LEU A 153 8.97 1.18 -8.61
CA LEU A 153 8.75 2.59 -8.92
C LEU A 153 7.32 3.04 -8.58
N ALA A 154 6.32 2.22 -8.88
CA ALA A 154 4.92 2.52 -8.57
C ALA A 154 4.69 2.61 -7.05
N VAL A 155 5.18 1.63 -6.28
CA VAL A 155 5.08 1.61 -4.81
C VAL A 155 5.81 2.82 -4.21
N ALA A 156 7.01 3.15 -4.69
CA ALA A 156 7.76 4.32 -4.24
C ALA A 156 7.02 5.62 -4.57
N ALA A 157 6.51 5.77 -5.80
CA ALA A 157 5.78 6.95 -6.24
C ALA A 157 4.51 7.19 -5.42
N VAL A 158 3.72 6.14 -5.20
CA VAL A 158 2.50 6.22 -4.38
C VAL A 158 2.83 6.58 -2.94
N SER A 159 3.87 5.98 -2.35
CA SER A 159 4.34 6.30 -1.00
C SER A 159 4.79 7.75 -0.87
N LEU A 160 5.50 8.27 -1.88
CA LEU A 160 5.93 9.67 -1.92
C LEU A 160 4.75 10.63 -2.03
N VAL A 161 3.79 10.34 -2.92
CA VAL A 161 2.59 11.18 -3.08
C VAL A 161 1.76 11.19 -1.79
N GLY A 162 1.52 10.01 -1.21
CA GLY A 162 0.80 9.90 0.06
C GLY A 162 1.51 10.59 1.23
N GLY A 163 2.83 10.44 1.30
CA GLY A 163 3.66 11.06 2.34
C GLY A 163 3.94 12.56 2.13
N LEU A 164 3.68 13.11 0.95
CA LEU A 164 4.03 14.49 0.61
C LEU A 164 3.33 15.51 1.51
N ARG A 165 2.05 15.29 1.81
CA ARG A 165 1.27 16.15 2.72
C ARG A 165 1.83 16.09 4.14
N ALA A 166 2.16 14.89 4.62
CA ALA A 166 2.74 14.69 5.94
C ALA A 166 4.14 15.30 6.05
N ALA A 167 5.00 15.11 5.04
CA ALA A 167 6.34 15.69 4.98
C ALA A 167 6.30 17.22 4.97
N ARG A 168 5.37 17.82 4.21
CA ARG A 168 5.16 19.28 4.22
C ARG A 168 4.66 19.80 5.58
N SER A 169 3.78 19.04 6.23
CA SER A 169 3.28 19.36 7.56
C SER A 169 4.41 19.28 8.61
N ALA A 170 5.25 18.23 8.55
CA ALA A 170 6.39 18.08 9.45
C ALA A 170 7.38 19.26 9.37
N GLY A 171 7.59 19.79 8.16
CA GLY A 171 8.45 20.96 7.97
C GLY A 171 7.84 22.29 8.42
N LYS A 172 6.52 22.40 8.56
CA LYS A 172 5.82 23.65 8.89
C LYS A 172 5.42 23.76 10.36
N THR A 173 5.52 22.70 11.14
CA THR A 173 5.11 22.70 12.54
C THR A 173 6.08 23.56 13.37
N PRO A 174 5.61 24.61 14.09
CA PRO A 174 6.47 25.42 14.95
C PRO A 174 7.09 24.53 16.03
N PRO A 175 8.44 24.61 16.28
CA PRO A 175 9.12 23.73 17.21
C PRO A 175 8.55 23.78 18.63
N LEU A 176 8.13 24.96 19.08
CA LEU A 176 7.53 25.18 20.41
C LEU A 176 6.16 24.51 20.57
N GLU A 177 5.38 24.44 19.51
CA GLU A 177 4.06 23.81 19.52
C GLU A 177 4.16 22.26 19.51
N ALA A 178 5.18 21.73 18.86
CA ALA A 178 5.45 20.29 18.83
C ALA A 178 5.98 19.75 20.17
N LEU A 179 6.60 20.60 20.99
CA LEU A 179 7.09 20.25 22.34
C LEU A 179 6.00 20.43 23.41
N ARG A 180 5.01 21.28 23.16
CA ARG A 180 3.90 21.54 24.06
C ARG A 180 2.81 20.50 23.81
N ASP A 181 3.02 19.32 24.33
CA ASP A 181 2.09 18.23 24.52
C ASP A 181 0.90 18.19 23.57
N SER A 182 1.18 17.99 22.33
CA SER A 182 0.16 17.66 21.38
C SER A 182 -0.01 16.16 21.34
N GLN A 183 -0.82 15.63 22.25
CA GLN A 183 -1.58 14.43 21.88
C GLN A 183 -2.21 14.78 20.53
N PRO A 184 -1.96 13.95 19.48
CA PRO A 184 -2.69 14.15 18.24
C PRO A 184 -4.15 14.19 18.64
N GLU A 185 -4.82 15.33 18.39
CA GLU A 185 -6.27 15.35 18.51
C GLU A 185 -6.77 14.14 17.75
N ARG A 186 -7.19 13.13 18.47
CA ARG A 186 -7.95 12.02 17.92
C ARG A 186 -9.17 12.69 17.34
N LYS A 187 -9.10 13.04 16.06
CA LYS A 187 -10.30 13.41 15.31
C LYS A 187 -11.19 12.19 15.41
N GLY A 188 -12.11 12.28 16.36
CA GLY A 188 -13.09 11.23 16.58
C GLY A 188 -13.72 10.88 15.25
N MET A 189 -14.01 9.63 15.06
CA MET A 189 -14.65 9.12 13.84
C MET A 189 -15.90 9.96 13.59
N THR A 190 -15.87 10.77 12.53
CA THR A 190 -17.00 11.64 12.19
C THR A 190 -18.19 10.71 11.89
N TRP A 191 -19.38 11.02 12.42
CA TRP A 191 -20.58 10.20 12.24
C TRP A 191 -20.84 9.82 10.78
N LEU A 192 -20.57 10.75 9.86
CA LEU A 192 -20.64 10.53 8.43
C LEU A 192 -19.68 9.43 7.95
N ARG A 193 -18.45 9.38 8.46
CA ARG A 193 -17.48 8.31 8.15
C ARG A 193 -17.94 6.96 8.71
N ALA A 194 -18.53 6.95 9.92
CA ALA A 194 -19.08 5.74 10.53
C ALA A 194 -20.22 5.17 9.69
N ILE A 195 -21.13 6.01 9.19
CA ILE A 195 -22.24 5.59 8.33
C ILE A 195 -21.73 5.07 6.99
N LEU A 196 -20.80 5.79 6.36
CA LEU A 196 -20.20 5.34 5.10
C LEU A 196 -19.50 4.00 5.27
N PHE A 197 -18.73 3.84 6.35
CA PHE A 197 -18.07 2.57 6.63
C PHE A 197 -19.08 1.44 6.86
N ALA A 198 -20.11 1.66 7.68
CA ALA A 198 -21.14 0.67 7.94
C ALA A 198 -21.92 0.32 6.67
N GLY A 199 -22.28 1.31 5.85
CA GLY A 199 -22.96 1.10 4.56
C GLY A 199 -22.11 0.31 3.55
N LEU A 200 -20.83 0.62 3.45
CA LEU A 200 -19.91 -0.11 2.58
C LEU A 200 -19.63 -1.53 3.09
N ALA A 201 -19.49 -1.72 4.41
CA ALA A 201 -19.31 -3.03 5.00
C ALA A 201 -20.55 -3.93 4.81
N THR A 202 -21.75 -3.40 5.05
CA THR A 202 -23.00 -4.14 4.79
C THR A 202 -23.19 -4.43 3.30
N GLY A 203 -22.88 -3.48 2.43
CA GLY A 203 -22.89 -3.67 0.96
C GLY A 203 -21.94 -4.78 0.50
N THR A 204 -20.74 -4.85 1.11
CA THR A 204 -19.76 -5.92 0.84
C THR A 204 -20.31 -7.30 1.24
N CYS A 205 -20.90 -7.40 2.45
CA CYS A 205 -21.49 -8.65 2.92
C CYS A 205 -22.67 -9.08 2.02
N ALA A 206 -23.53 -8.14 1.64
CA ALA A 206 -24.68 -8.43 0.75
C ALA A 206 -24.22 -8.89 -0.64
N LEU A 207 -23.21 -8.24 -1.22
CA LEU A 207 -22.63 -8.64 -2.50
C LEU A 207 -21.97 -10.02 -2.41
N PHE A 208 -21.28 -10.32 -1.31
CA PHE A 208 -20.67 -11.62 -1.11
C PHE A 208 -21.73 -12.74 -1.05
N VAL A 209 -22.81 -12.53 -0.31
CA VAL A 209 -23.93 -13.48 -0.27
C VAL A 209 -24.55 -13.65 -1.66
N PHE A 210 -24.80 -12.56 -2.37
CA PHE A 210 -25.35 -12.60 -3.72
C PHE A 210 -24.45 -13.33 -4.71
N MET A 211 -23.13 -13.21 -4.56
CA MET A 211 -22.16 -13.95 -5.37
C MET A 211 -22.22 -15.45 -5.16
N VAL A 212 -22.33 -15.88 -3.89
CA VAL A 212 -22.42 -17.31 -3.56
C VAL A 212 -23.68 -17.92 -4.17
N GLU A 213 -24.79 -17.17 -4.22
CA GLU A 213 -26.04 -17.64 -4.81
C GLU A 213 -26.03 -17.58 -6.35
N ALA A 214 -25.46 -16.54 -6.94
CA ALA A 214 -25.55 -16.29 -8.39
C ALA A 214 -24.46 -16.96 -9.23
N GLN A 215 -23.41 -17.50 -8.62
CA GLN A 215 -22.20 -18.05 -9.30
C GLN A 215 -21.64 -17.13 -10.42
N SER A 216 -21.78 -15.84 -10.26
CA SER A 216 -21.48 -14.84 -11.29
C SER A 216 -20.11 -14.18 -11.06
N TYR A 217 -19.21 -14.31 -12.02
CA TYR A 217 -17.87 -13.69 -11.97
C TYR A 217 -17.93 -12.15 -11.98
N ALA A 218 -18.96 -11.55 -12.58
CA ALA A 218 -19.11 -10.10 -12.57
C ALA A 218 -19.40 -9.54 -11.17
N ALA A 219 -20.01 -10.33 -10.29
CA ALA A 219 -20.24 -9.95 -8.90
C ALA A 219 -18.94 -9.97 -8.08
N LEU A 220 -17.94 -10.80 -8.45
CA LEU A 220 -16.64 -10.88 -7.77
C LEU A 220 -15.88 -9.55 -7.85
N SER A 221 -15.82 -8.96 -9.03
CA SER A 221 -15.16 -7.68 -9.23
C SER A 221 -15.80 -6.58 -8.38
N ASN A 222 -17.12 -6.51 -8.35
CA ASN A 222 -17.86 -5.52 -7.56
C ASN A 222 -17.72 -5.76 -6.04
N ALA A 223 -17.67 -7.02 -5.58
CA ALA A 223 -17.48 -7.35 -4.19
C ALA A 223 -16.10 -6.94 -3.64
N LEU A 224 -15.08 -6.89 -4.48
CA LEU A 224 -13.74 -6.42 -4.09
C LEU A 224 -13.65 -4.89 -4.00
N PHE A 225 -14.49 -4.14 -4.72
CA PHE A 225 -14.49 -2.67 -4.69
C PHE A 225 -15.00 -2.10 -3.37
N MET A 226 -16.05 -2.68 -2.82
CA MET A 226 -16.71 -2.15 -1.63
C MET A 226 -15.81 -2.13 -0.37
N PRO A 227 -15.07 -3.20 -0.02
CA PRO A 227 -14.19 -3.16 1.14
C PRO A 227 -13.03 -2.18 0.96
N LEU A 228 -12.57 -1.97 -0.28
CA LEU A 228 -11.54 -0.98 -0.58
C LEU A 228 -12.01 0.45 -0.34
N LEU A 229 -13.22 0.77 -0.77
CA LEU A 229 -13.86 2.05 -0.48
C LEU A 229 -14.11 2.21 1.03
N ALA A 230 -14.49 1.14 1.74
CA ALA A 230 -14.66 1.17 3.18
C ALA A 230 -13.34 1.48 3.91
N VAL A 231 -12.24 0.85 3.51
CA VAL A 231 -10.91 1.15 4.07
C VAL A 231 -10.49 2.59 3.74
N ALA A 232 -10.76 3.09 2.53
CA ALA A 232 -10.46 4.46 2.14
C ALA A 232 -11.22 5.51 2.99
N THR A 233 -12.41 5.19 3.50
CA THR A 233 -13.17 6.11 4.38
C THR A 233 -12.61 6.18 5.80
N LEU A 234 -11.84 5.17 6.22
CA LEU A 234 -11.19 5.14 7.54
C LEU A 234 -9.83 5.86 7.54
N ALA A 235 -9.18 5.99 6.39
CA ALA A 235 -7.91 6.69 6.22
C ALA A 235 -8.08 8.21 6.10
#